data_9aa66bb916634775a8d821f67d44d8e3
#
_entry.id   9aa66bb916634775a8d821f67d44d8e3
#
_cell.length_a   1.000
_cell.length_b   1.000
_cell.length_c   1.000
_cell.angle_alpha   90.00
_cell.angle_beta   90.00
_cell.angle_gamma   90.00
#
_symmetry.space_group_name_H-M   'P 1'
#
loop_
_entity.id
_entity.type
_entity.pdbx_description
1 polymer ?
#
loop_
_entity_poly.entity_id
_entity_poly.type
_entity_poly.pdbx_seq_one_letter_code
_entity_poly.pdbx_strand_id
1 'polypeptide(L)'
;MKMIIIIVKDNDADTLTQAFTANNFRVTRVASTGGFMRSGVVTMLLGVEDEQVDAVIKVAHTALPSSDDKKRATLFVVPVQHFEQI
;
A
#
# COMPACT_ATOMS: atom_id res chain seq x y z
N MET A 1 4.58 2.75 -15.79
CA MET A 1 4.58 2.96 -14.34
C MET A 1 3.19 2.82 -13.78
N LYS A 2 3.09 2.26 -12.60
CA LYS A 2 1.83 2.09 -11.90
C LYS A 2 1.93 2.69 -10.52
N MET A 3 0.80 3.12 -9.99
CA MET A 3 0.71 3.48 -8.59
C MET A 3 -0.18 2.48 -7.87
N ILE A 4 0.31 1.96 -6.76
CA ILE A 4 -0.44 1.03 -5.93
C ILE A 4 -0.94 1.81 -4.72
N ILE A 5 -2.24 1.75 -4.51
CA ILE A 5 -2.90 2.43 -3.40
C ILE A 5 -3.42 1.35 -2.47
N ILE A 6 -3.01 1.38 -1.21
CA ILE A 6 -3.41 0.38 -0.23
C ILE A 6 -4.10 1.07 0.94
N ILE A 7 -5.27 0.60 1.30
CA ILE A 7 -6.04 1.11 2.44
C ILE A 7 -6.08 0.02 3.49
N VAL A 8 -5.53 0.30 4.67
CA VAL A 8 -5.37 -0.68 5.75
C VAL A 8 -5.55 -0.01 7.11
N LYS A 9 -5.67 -0.83 8.15
CA LYS A 9 -5.64 -0.33 9.52
C LYS A 9 -4.22 0.05 9.92
N ASP A 10 -4.10 0.91 10.93
CA ASP A 10 -2.81 1.47 11.38
C ASP A 10 -1.76 0.41 11.65
N ASN A 11 -2.10 -0.61 12.45
CA ASN A 11 -1.12 -1.64 12.80
C ASN A 11 -0.73 -2.50 11.60
N ASP A 12 -1.66 -2.73 10.68
CA ASP A 12 -1.34 -3.45 9.44
C ASP A 12 -0.47 -2.60 8.52
N ALA A 13 -0.65 -1.26 8.55
CA ALA A 13 0.20 -0.36 7.79
C ALA A 13 1.65 -0.43 8.25
N ASP A 14 1.89 -0.53 9.57
CA ASP A 14 3.24 -0.69 10.09
C ASP A 14 3.88 -1.98 9.59
N THR A 15 3.14 -3.07 9.63
CA THR A 15 3.60 -4.37 9.15
C THR A 15 3.95 -4.31 7.65
N LEU A 16 3.08 -3.71 6.85
CA LEU A 16 3.31 -3.56 5.42
C LEU A 16 4.50 -2.67 5.13
N THR A 17 4.65 -1.56 5.86
CA THR A 17 5.77 -0.64 5.67
C THR A 17 7.09 -1.37 5.87
N GLN A 18 7.19 -2.17 6.92
CA GLN A 18 8.40 -2.95 7.18
C GLN A 18 8.66 -3.97 6.08
N ALA A 19 7.62 -4.66 5.62
CA ALA A 19 7.76 -5.67 4.57
C ALA A 19 8.17 -5.05 3.24
N PHE A 20 7.57 -3.94 2.86
CA PHE A 20 7.93 -3.27 1.62
C PHE A 20 9.35 -2.71 1.68
N THR A 21 9.71 -2.09 2.78
CA THR A 21 11.06 -1.54 2.95
C THR A 21 12.11 -2.66 2.88
N ALA A 22 11.84 -3.80 3.50
CA ALA A 22 12.73 -4.94 3.47
C ALA A 22 12.93 -5.50 2.05
N ASN A 23 11.95 -5.27 1.17
CA ASN A 23 12.02 -5.70 -0.22
C ASN A 23 12.41 -4.56 -1.17
N ASN A 24 12.94 -3.47 -0.61
CA ASN A 24 13.42 -2.31 -1.37
C ASN A 24 12.32 -1.55 -2.12
N PHE A 25 11.10 -1.62 -1.65
CA PHE A 25 10.02 -0.81 -2.17
C PHE A 25 9.85 0.42 -1.29
N ARG A 26 9.75 1.57 -1.94
CA ARG A 26 9.50 2.84 -1.25
C ARG A 26 8.01 3.05 -1.09
N VAL A 27 7.59 3.33 0.13
CA VAL A 27 6.17 3.52 0.43
C VAL A 27 5.96 4.88 1.09
N THR A 28 4.88 5.57 0.68
CA THR A 28 4.46 6.82 1.28
C THR A 28 3.15 6.59 2.02
N ARG A 29 3.07 6.99 3.28
CA ARG A 29 1.85 6.91 4.06
C ARG A 29 1.17 8.27 4.05
N VAL A 30 -0.12 8.28 3.75
CA VAL A 30 -0.90 9.51 3.76
C VAL A 30 -1.62 9.62 5.09
N ALA A 31 -1.28 10.66 5.85
CA ALA A 31 -1.90 10.87 7.14
C ALA A 31 -3.33 11.34 6.95
N SER A 32 -4.23 10.80 7.75
CA SER A 32 -5.61 11.24 7.77
C SER A 32 -5.68 12.62 8.45
N THR A 33 -6.16 13.62 7.73
CA THR A 33 -6.42 14.93 8.30
C THR A 33 -7.87 15.30 8.07
N GLY A 34 -8.54 15.74 9.10
CA GLY A 34 -9.95 16.11 9.02
C GLY A 34 -10.86 14.89 8.95
N GLY A 35 -12.11 15.09 8.58
CA GLY A 35 -13.13 14.07 8.65
C GLY A 35 -13.21 13.11 7.47
N PHE A 36 -12.22 13.10 6.61
CA PHE A 36 -12.27 12.31 5.37
C PHE A 36 -12.07 10.84 5.59
N MET A 37 -11.17 10.47 6.47
CA MET A 37 -10.82 9.07 6.67
C MET A 37 -11.21 8.64 8.06
N ARG A 38 -11.59 7.38 8.17
CA ARG A 38 -11.90 6.81 9.47
C ARG A 38 -10.66 6.81 10.35
N SER A 39 -10.88 7.06 11.62
CA SER A 39 -9.83 6.90 12.62
C SER A 39 -9.29 5.47 12.54
N GLY A 40 -7.97 5.33 12.56
CA GLY A 40 -7.32 4.03 12.56
C GLY A 40 -7.11 3.42 11.17
N VAL A 41 -7.43 4.15 10.12
CA VAL A 41 -7.21 3.69 8.75
C VAL A 41 -6.14 4.56 8.07
N VAL A 42 -5.27 3.91 7.32
CA VAL A 42 -4.13 4.55 6.65
C VAL A 42 -4.17 4.24 5.17
N THR A 43 -3.86 5.24 4.34
CA THR A 43 -3.64 5.05 2.92
C THR A 43 -2.14 5.04 2.64
N MET A 44 -1.69 4.03 1.90
CA MET A 44 -0.30 3.88 1.51
C MET A 44 -0.18 3.96 -0.01
N LEU A 45 0.86 4.62 -0.49
CA LEU A 45 1.09 4.80 -1.93
C LEU A 45 2.47 4.25 -2.29
N LEU A 46 2.52 3.48 -3.37
CA LEU A 46 3.78 2.98 -3.95
C LEU A 46 3.78 3.25 -5.45
N GLY A 47 4.81 3.95 -5.94
CA GLY A 47 5.03 4.07 -7.37
C GLY A 47 6.01 2.99 -7.80
N VAL A 48 5.63 2.16 -8.78
CA VAL A 48 6.45 1.03 -9.22
C VAL A 48 6.38 0.87 -10.73
N GLU A 49 7.34 0.15 -11.29
CA GLU A 49 7.29 -0.23 -12.68
C GLU A 49 6.28 -1.35 -12.89
N ASP A 50 5.79 -1.49 -14.12
CA ASP A 50 4.75 -2.46 -14.42
C ASP A 50 5.14 -3.87 -13.99
N GLU A 51 6.39 -4.26 -14.21
CA GLU A 51 6.87 -5.59 -13.88
C GLU A 51 7.04 -5.82 -12.38
N GLN A 52 6.94 -4.79 -11.57
CA GLN A 52 7.06 -4.91 -10.11
C GLN A 52 5.71 -5.10 -9.41
N VAL A 53 4.62 -4.90 -10.12
CA VAL A 53 3.28 -4.93 -9.53
C VAL A 53 3.01 -6.27 -8.83
N ASP A 54 3.29 -7.37 -9.51
CA ASP A 54 3.03 -8.70 -8.95
C ASP A 54 3.86 -8.94 -7.69
N ALA A 55 5.10 -8.45 -7.68
CA ALA A 55 5.97 -8.60 -6.52
C ALA A 55 5.42 -7.83 -5.31
N VAL A 56 4.90 -6.62 -5.53
CA VAL A 56 4.31 -5.82 -4.46
C VAL A 56 3.07 -6.52 -3.89
N ILE A 57 2.22 -7.04 -4.76
CA ILE A 57 1.02 -7.76 -4.32
C ILE A 57 1.40 -8.99 -3.51
N LYS A 58 2.42 -9.73 -3.95
CA LYS A 58 2.89 -10.91 -3.24
C LYS A 58 3.44 -10.55 -1.85
N VAL A 59 4.20 -9.48 -1.74
CA VAL A 59 4.70 -9.02 -0.44
C VAL A 59 3.55 -8.70 0.49
N ALA A 60 2.53 -8.01 -0.02
CA ALA A 60 1.36 -7.65 0.79
C ALA A 60 0.63 -8.89 1.29
N HIS A 61 0.42 -9.89 0.43
CA HIS A 61 -0.24 -11.14 0.83
C HIS A 61 0.57 -11.91 1.87
N THR A 62 1.88 -11.91 1.73
CA THR A 62 2.75 -12.60 2.68
C THR A 62 2.78 -11.91 4.02
N ALA A 63 2.81 -10.57 4.02
CA ALA A 63 2.87 -9.79 5.25
C ALA A 63 1.53 -9.80 6.01
N LEU A 64 0.42 -9.85 5.28
CA LEU A 64 -0.92 -9.84 5.87
C LEU A 64 -1.69 -11.05 5.40
N PRO A 65 -1.41 -12.24 5.93
CA PRO A 65 -2.16 -13.43 5.53
C PRO A 65 -3.63 -13.23 5.89
N SER A 66 -4.49 -13.49 4.93
CA SER A 66 -5.92 -13.41 5.19
C SER A 66 -6.32 -14.58 6.09
N SER A 67 -7.04 -14.27 7.16
CA SER A 67 -7.60 -15.30 8.01
C SER A 67 -9.10 -15.31 7.77
N ASP A 68 -9.62 -16.46 7.37
CA ASP A 68 -11.04 -16.68 7.18
C ASP A 68 -11.65 -15.72 6.16
N ASP A 69 -12.74 -15.06 6.52
CA ASP A 69 -13.51 -14.23 5.61
C ASP A 69 -13.17 -12.75 5.70
N LYS A 70 -12.23 -12.37 6.56
CA LYS A 70 -11.94 -10.97 6.79
C LYS A 70 -10.83 -10.48 5.89
N LYS A 71 -11.15 -9.49 5.08
CA LYS A 71 -10.15 -8.79 4.28
C LYS A 71 -9.44 -7.77 5.17
N ARG A 72 -8.12 -7.75 5.09
CA ARG A 72 -7.32 -6.86 5.92
C ARG A 72 -6.90 -5.60 5.18
N ALA A 73 -6.89 -5.63 3.85
CA ALA A 73 -6.44 -4.51 3.06
C ALA A 73 -7.21 -4.44 1.75
N THR A 74 -7.37 -3.22 1.24
CA THR A 74 -7.89 -2.98 -0.09
C THR A 74 -6.76 -2.38 -0.92
N LEU A 75 -6.53 -2.95 -2.10
CA LEU A 75 -5.42 -2.55 -2.95
C LEU A 75 -5.93 -2.21 -4.34
N PHE A 76 -5.49 -1.05 -4.83
CA PHE A 76 -5.79 -0.61 -6.20
C PHE A 76 -4.48 -0.46 -6.95
N VAL A 77 -4.49 -0.81 -8.23
CA VAL A 77 -3.37 -0.56 -9.14
C VAL A 77 -3.87 0.37 -10.22
N VAL A 78 -3.27 1.55 -10.32
CA VAL A 78 -3.70 2.54 -11.30
C VAL A 78 -2.54 2.92 -12.21
N PRO A 79 -2.80 3.14 -13.50
CA PRO A 79 -1.74 3.57 -14.41
C PRO A 79 -1.33 5.01 -14.11
N VAL A 80 -0.04 5.30 -14.27
CA VAL A 80 0.50 6.64 -14.10
C VAL A 80 1.01 7.10 -15.45
N GLN A 81 0.38 8.12 -16.02
CA GLN A 81 0.77 8.65 -17.32
C GLN A 81 1.92 9.62 -17.22
N HIS A 82 2.04 10.29 -16.06
CA HIS A 82 3.07 11.30 -15.88
C HIS A 82 3.49 11.30 -14.41
N PHE A 83 4.79 11.34 -14.18
CA PHE A 83 5.36 11.40 -12.84
C PHE A 83 6.45 12.45 -12.83
N GLU A 84 6.46 13.28 -11.80
CA GLU A 84 7.40 14.39 -11.71
C GLU A 84 7.74 14.66 -10.27
N GLN A 85 9.02 14.84 -10.00
CA GLN A 85 9.50 15.29 -8.69
C GLN A 85 10.02 16.72 -8.84
N ILE A 86 9.56 17.57 -7.99
CA ILE A 86 9.88 19.00 -8.07
C ILE A 86 10.91 19.38 -7.02
#